data_026520ae9251a1422e6c85c3f5dd8bb8
#
_entry.id   026520ae9251a1422e6c85c3f5dd8bb8
#
_cell.length_a   1.000
_cell.length_b   1.000
_cell.length_c   1.000
_cell.angle_alpha   90.00
_cell.angle_beta   90.00
_cell.angle_gamma   90.00
#
_symmetry.space_group_name_H-M   'P 1'
#
loop_
_entity.id
_entity.type
_entity.pdbx_description
1 polymer ?
#
loop_
_entity_poly.entity_id
_entity_poly.type
_entity_poly.pdbx_seq_one_letter_code
_entity_poly.pdbx_strand_id
1 'polypeptide(L)'
;FKKIFSENYTCILTTSHELIPLMARSFAVSEDKIKVWGQPRNDGLFQKNDCREILGQLFPDLPEYTKTVLYAPTFRDYGQVQLFPFKDFDQKQLEAFLDEKNMLLFIRTHVAEQGSAAPYLGKRIRFLGNEQAEDVTGILNIFDCLITDYSSIYIDYLLTDKPMIFL
;
A
#
# COMPACT_ATOMS: atom_id res chain seq x y z
N PHE A 1 29.25 4.75 9.50
CA PHE A 1 27.90 4.17 9.38
C PHE A 1 27.82 2.83 10.14
N LYS A 2 28.72 1.84 9.85
CA LYS A 2 28.71 0.50 10.47
C LYS A 2 28.79 0.49 11.99
N LYS A 3 29.58 1.41 12.58
CA LYS A 3 29.80 1.51 14.04
C LYS A 3 28.53 1.92 14.81
N ILE A 4 27.65 2.73 14.15
CA ILE A 4 26.41 3.20 14.76
C ILE A 4 25.46 2.04 15.10
N PHE A 5 25.30 1.09 14.19
CA PHE A 5 24.39 -0.04 14.39
C PHE A 5 24.91 -1.03 15.43
N SER A 6 26.24 -1.27 15.50
CA SER A 6 26.81 -2.20 16.47
C SER A 6 26.74 -1.71 17.92
N GLU A 7 26.78 -0.39 18.13
CA GLU A 7 26.86 0.22 19.47
C GLU A 7 25.51 0.67 20.01
N ASN A 8 24.59 1.14 19.13
CA ASN A 8 23.37 1.82 19.55
C ASN A 8 22.10 0.97 19.47
N TYR A 9 22.15 -0.20 18.81
CA TYR A 9 20.96 -1.05 18.65
C TYR A 9 21.12 -2.36 19.40
N THR A 10 20.12 -2.69 20.22
CA THR A 10 20.03 -3.97 20.94
C THR A 10 19.82 -5.12 19.97
N CYS A 11 18.92 -4.93 18.99
CA CYS A 11 18.67 -5.90 17.93
C CYS A 11 18.24 -5.19 16.64
N ILE A 12 18.30 -5.94 15.54
CA ILE A 12 17.83 -5.55 14.22
C ILE A 12 16.82 -6.60 13.78
N LEU A 13 15.67 -6.14 13.27
CA LEU A 13 14.60 -7.02 12.84
C LEU A 13 14.79 -7.45 11.38
N THR A 14 14.40 -8.68 11.09
CA THR A 14 14.31 -9.22 9.74
C THR A 14 13.04 -10.07 9.58
N THR A 15 12.73 -10.41 8.33
CA THR A 15 11.50 -11.13 7.97
C THR A 15 11.71 -12.62 7.76
N SER A 16 12.96 -13.09 7.59
CA SER A 16 13.25 -14.52 7.46
C SER A 16 14.62 -14.91 8.01
N HIS A 17 14.79 -16.19 8.30
CA HIS A 17 16.06 -16.76 8.77
C HIS A 17 17.16 -16.66 7.71
N GLU A 18 16.83 -16.80 6.42
CA GLU A 18 17.77 -16.71 5.29
C GLU A 18 18.42 -15.33 5.19
N LEU A 19 17.74 -14.30 5.69
CA LEU A 19 18.27 -12.92 5.68
C LEU A 19 19.26 -12.64 6.82
N ILE A 20 19.36 -13.49 7.85
CA ILE A 20 20.24 -13.24 9.01
C ILE A 20 21.68 -12.95 8.60
N PRO A 21 22.36 -13.81 7.79
CA PRO A 21 23.77 -13.56 7.44
C PRO A 21 23.93 -12.29 6.58
N LEU A 22 22.95 -11.98 5.74
CA LEU A 22 22.99 -10.76 4.91
C LEU A 22 22.85 -9.51 5.78
N MET A 23 21.88 -9.49 6.68
CA MET A 23 21.63 -8.37 7.60
C MET A 23 22.81 -8.15 8.55
N ALA A 24 23.33 -9.21 9.16
CA ALA A 24 24.48 -9.14 10.05
C ALA A 24 25.71 -8.51 9.35
N ARG A 25 25.96 -8.91 8.11
CA ARG A 25 27.04 -8.37 7.28
C ARG A 25 26.81 -6.92 6.88
N SER A 26 25.59 -6.58 6.47
CA SER A 26 25.21 -5.24 6.00
C SER A 26 25.31 -4.20 7.12
N PHE A 27 24.86 -4.56 8.31
CA PHE A 27 24.89 -3.68 9.49
C PHE A 27 26.13 -3.82 10.36
N ALA A 28 27.04 -4.77 10.01
CA ALA A 28 28.26 -5.09 10.76
C ALA A 28 27.99 -5.40 12.24
N VAL A 29 27.00 -6.23 12.49
CA VAL A 29 26.63 -6.76 13.81
C VAL A 29 26.74 -8.28 13.82
N SER A 30 26.79 -8.90 15.01
CA SER A 30 26.71 -10.34 15.15
C SER A 30 25.31 -10.87 14.82
N GLU A 31 25.23 -12.11 14.32
CA GLU A 31 23.96 -12.73 13.92
C GLU A 31 22.97 -12.87 15.06
N ASP A 32 23.43 -13.00 16.29
CA ASP A 32 22.57 -13.07 17.48
C ASP A 32 21.77 -11.79 17.73
N LYS A 33 22.23 -10.64 17.20
CA LYS A 33 21.47 -9.38 17.20
C LYS A 33 20.38 -9.32 16.16
N ILE A 34 20.36 -10.21 15.17
CA ILE A 34 19.30 -10.25 14.15
C ILE A 34 18.15 -11.10 14.66
N LYS A 35 16.96 -10.51 14.73
CA LYS A 35 15.74 -11.19 15.22
C LYS A 35 14.71 -11.32 14.09
N VAL A 36 14.25 -12.54 13.85
CA VAL A 36 13.23 -12.84 12.85
C VAL A 36 11.85 -12.61 13.47
N TRP A 37 11.48 -11.34 13.61
CA TRP A 37 10.19 -10.92 14.21
C TRP A 37 9.27 -10.22 13.20
N GLY A 38 9.65 -10.17 11.93
CA GLY A 38 8.91 -9.46 10.91
C GLY A 38 9.05 -7.94 11.04
N GLN A 39 8.06 -7.22 10.50
CA GLN A 39 7.99 -5.76 10.56
C GLN A 39 6.80 -5.35 11.43
N PRO A 40 7.00 -4.65 12.56
CA PRO A 40 5.91 -4.25 13.48
C PRO A 40 4.79 -3.45 12.80
N ARG A 41 5.11 -2.67 11.76
CA ARG A 41 4.12 -1.92 10.99
C ARG A 41 3.04 -2.82 10.36
N ASN A 42 3.33 -4.10 10.18
CA ASN A 42 2.42 -5.07 9.55
C ASN A 42 1.47 -5.73 10.55
N ASP A 43 1.64 -5.50 11.85
CA ASP A 43 0.79 -6.14 12.88
C ASP A 43 -0.69 -5.79 12.70
N GLY A 44 -0.99 -4.57 12.20
CA GLY A 44 -2.35 -4.14 11.89
C GLY A 44 -3.06 -4.99 10.83
N LEU A 45 -2.30 -5.64 9.93
CA LEU A 45 -2.87 -6.48 8.85
C LEU A 45 -3.50 -7.78 9.38
N PHE A 46 -3.11 -8.21 10.57
CA PHE A 46 -3.63 -9.42 11.21
C PHE A 46 -4.84 -9.13 12.13
N GLN A 47 -5.21 -7.87 12.28
CA GLN A 47 -6.41 -7.49 13.01
C GLN A 47 -7.64 -7.70 12.13
N LYS A 48 -8.78 -8.03 12.76
CA LYS A 48 -10.07 -8.08 12.08
C LYS A 48 -10.58 -6.66 11.88
N ASN A 49 -10.19 -6.07 10.77
CA ASN A 49 -10.65 -4.75 10.37
C ASN A 49 -11.99 -4.87 9.63
N ASP A 50 -13.00 -4.12 10.06
CA ASP A 50 -14.24 -3.98 9.29
C ASP A 50 -14.00 -2.93 8.19
N CYS A 51 -13.97 -3.40 6.95
CA CYS A 51 -13.78 -2.55 5.78
C CYS A 51 -14.86 -1.46 5.69
N ARG A 52 -16.13 -1.79 5.97
CA ARG A 52 -17.24 -0.82 5.87
C ARG A 52 -17.17 0.23 6.95
N GLU A 53 -16.79 -0.16 8.16
CA GLU A 53 -16.61 0.77 9.27
C GLU A 53 -15.47 1.75 8.99
N ILE A 54 -14.28 1.24 8.64
CA ILE A 54 -13.10 2.08 8.37
C ILE A 54 -13.38 3.01 7.19
N LEU A 55 -13.82 2.48 6.05
CA LEU A 55 -14.07 3.30 4.86
C LEU A 55 -15.22 4.29 5.08
N GLY A 56 -16.25 3.92 5.85
CA GLY A 56 -17.34 4.83 6.20
C GLY A 56 -16.90 5.99 7.09
N GLN A 57 -15.94 5.78 7.99
CA GLN A 57 -15.32 6.85 8.78
C GLN A 57 -14.46 7.79 7.93
N LEU A 58 -13.67 7.22 6.99
CA LEU A 58 -12.79 7.99 6.11
C LEU A 58 -13.56 8.72 4.99
N PHE A 59 -14.67 8.16 4.53
CA PHE A 59 -15.46 8.65 3.41
C PHE A 59 -16.96 8.48 3.70
N PRO A 60 -17.60 9.45 4.36
CA PRO A 60 -19.02 9.33 4.77
C PRO A 60 -20.02 9.26 3.61
N ASP A 61 -19.62 9.65 2.40
CA ASP A 61 -20.44 9.75 1.20
C ASP A 61 -20.26 8.60 0.19
N LEU A 62 -19.68 7.46 0.63
CA LEU A 62 -19.50 6.32 -0.27
C LEU A 62 -20.84 5.72 -0.70
N PRO A 63 -21.00 5.39 -2.00
CA PRO A 63 -22.13 4.61 -2.45
C PRO A 63 -22.05 3.17 -1.93
N GLU A 64 -23.12 2.41 -2.06
CA GLU A 64 -23.07 0.95 -1.83
C GLU A 64 -22.02 0.28 -2.70
N TYR A 65 -21.31 -0.69 -2.13
CA TYR A 65 -20.26 -1.44 -2.81
C TYR A 65 -20.13 -2.87 -2.29
N THR A 66 -19.54 -3.73 -3.11
CA THR A 66 -19.27 -5.14 -2.77
C THR A 66 -17.78 -5.43 -2.70
N LYS A 67 -16.96 -4.67 -3.44
CA LYS A 67 -15.53 -4.85 -3.56
C LYS A 67 -14.79 -3.52 -3.54
N THR A 68 -13.58 -3.56 -3.00
CA THR A 68 -12.68 -2.43 -2.91
C THR A 68 -11.34 -2.74 -3.56
N VAL A 69 -10.83 -1.81 -4.36
CA VAL A 69 -9.54 -1.92 -5.04
C VAL A 69 -8.66 -0.74 -4.64
N LEU A 70 -7.44 -1.01 -4.24
CA LEU A 70 -6.43 0.03 -4.03
C LEU A 70 -5.51 0.11 -5.25
N TYR A 71 -5.40 1.29 -5.86
CA TYR A 71 -4.41 1.59 -6.90
C TYR A 71 -3.32 2.48 -6.31
N ALA A 72 -2.13 1.90 -6.12
CA ALA A 72 -1.00 2.54 -5.46
C ALA A 72 0.26 2.42 -6.34
N PRO A 73 0.44 3.28 -7.34
CA PRO A 73 1.64 3.30 -8.17
C PRO A 73 2.84 3.87 -7.40
N THR A 74 4.07 3.50 -7.84
CA THR A 74 5.32 3.99 -7.25
C THR A 74 5.52 5.48 -7.55
N PHE A 75 5.93 6.22 -6.53
CA PHE A 75 6.47 7.57 -6.68
C PHE A 75 7.72 7.56 -7.58
N ARG A 76 7.85 8.57 -8.43
CA ARG A 76 9.01 8.76 -9.30
C ARG A 76 9.67 10.10 -9.04
N ASP A 77 10.95 10.09 -8.69
CA ASP A 77 11.74 11.30 -8.45
C ASP A 77 11.88 12.19 -9.70
N TYR A 78 11.76 11.60 -10.88
CA TYR A 78 11.91 12.27 -12.16
C TYR A 78 10.67 12.06 -13.02
N GLY A 79 9.76 13.06 -13.03
CA GLY A 79 8.56 13.05 -13.83
C GLY A 79 7.28 12.93 -12.99
N GLN A 80 6.14 13.25 -13.62
CA GLN A 80 4.83 13.05 -12.99
C GLN A 80 4.42 11.59 -13.07
N VAL A 81 3.82 11.05 -12.01
CA VAL A 81 3.16 9.74 -12.07
C VAL A 81 2.02 9.85 -13.07
N GLN A 82 2.12 9.09 -14.13
CA GLN A 82 1.01 8.91 -15.06
C GLN A 82 0.11 7.79 -14.53
N LEU A 83 -1.04 8.18 -13.98
CA LEU A 83 -2.08 7.23 -13.62
C LEU A 83 -2.66 6.62 -14.89
N PHE A 84 -3.00 5.32 -14.82
CA PHE A 84 -3.59 4.59 -15.95
C PHE A 84 -2.77 4.75 -17.27
N PRO A 85 -1.52 4.25 -17.34
CA PRO A 85 -0.60 4.50 -18.44
C PRO A 85 -0.93 3.67 -19.69
N PHE A 86 -2.20 3.57 -20.04
CA PHE A 86 -2.70 2.83 -21.19
C PHE A 86 -3.13 3.79 -22.29
N LYS A 87 -2.75 3.48 -23.54
CA LYS A 87 -3.09 4.33 -24.71
C LYS A 87 -4.59 4.37 -25.00
N ASP A 88 -5.29 3.32 -24.61
CA ASP A 88 -6.74 3.10 -24.80
C ASP A 88 -7.53 3.35 -23.50
N PHE A 89 -6.93 3.99 -22.52
CA PHE A 89 -7.63 4.31 -21.27
C PHE A 89 -8.83 5.23 -21.54
N ASP A 90 -9.99 4.79 -21.08
CA ASP A 90 -11.25 5.57 -21.11
C ASP A 90 -11.86 5.59 -19.70
N GLN A 91 -11.86 6.78 -19.12
CA GLN A 91 -12.39 6.98 -17.76
C GLN A 91 -13.89 6.62 -17.66
N LYS A 92 -14.68 6.91 -18.70
CA LYS A 92 -16.12 6.60 -18.69
C LYS A 92 -16.35 5.09 -18.70
N GLN A 93 -15.54 4.34 -19.43
CA GLN A 93 -15.59 2.88 -19.42
C GLN A 93 -15.20 2.32 -18.04
N LEU A 94 -14.15 2.88 -17.41
CA LEU A 94 -13.78 2.49 -16.06
C LEU A 94 -14.89 2.76 -15.05
N GLU A 95 -15.48 3.95 -15.06
CA GLU A 95 -16.59 4.30 -14.15
C GLU A 95 -17.81 3.40 -14.38
N ALA A 96 -18.17 3.15 -15.65
CA ALA A 96 -19.27 2.23 -15.99
C ALA A 96 -19.01 0.80 -15.49
N PHE A 97 -17.77 0.32 -15.64
CA PHE A 97 -17.36 -0.99 -15.13
C PHE A 97 -17.45 -1.06 -13.59
N LEU A 98 -16.95 -0.04 -12.88
CA LEU A 98 -17.02 0.02 -11.43
C LEU A 98 -18.47 0.07 -10.93
N ASP A 99 -19.36 0.79 -11.63
CA ASP A 99 -20.80 0.82 -11.30
C ASP A 99 -21.46 -0.55 -11.56
N GLU A 100 -21.23 -1.16 -12.73
CA GLU A 100 -21.78 -2.48 -13.08
C GLU A 100 -21.38 -3.55 -12.06
N LYS A 101 -20.10 -3.55 -11.65
CA LYS A 101 -19.55 -4.53 -10.71
C LYS A 101 -19.74 -4.15 -9.25
N ASN A 102 -20.34 -3.00 -8.97
CA ASN A 102 -20.55 -2.45 -7.64
C ASN A 102 -19.21 -2.37 -6.83
N MET A 103 -18.17 -1.84 -7.47
CA MET A 103 -16.82 -1.73 -6.91
C MET A 103 -16.45 -0.29 -6.61
N LEU A 104 -15.51 -0.12 -5.67
CA LEU A 104 -14.83 1.16 -5.41
C LEU A 104 -13.34 1.03 -5.74
N LEU A 105 -12.80 2.06 -6.37
CA LEU A 105 -11.37 2.22 -6.64
C LEU A 105 -10.81 3.36 -5.79
N PHE A 106 -9.83 3.06 -4.97
CA PHE A 106 -9.10 4.05 -4.18
C PHE A 106 -7.73 4.30 -4.81
N ILE A 107 -7.45 5.55 -5.17
CA ILE A 107 -6.15 5.95 -5.71
C ILE A 107 -5.31 6.49 -4.55
N ARG A 108 -4.10 5.96 -4.38
CA ARG A 108 -3.11 6.46 -3.43
C ARG A 108 -1.83 6.80 -4.16
N THR A 109 -1.47 8.08 -4.17
CA THR A 109 -0.18 8.56 -4.68
C THR A 109 0.66 9.15 -3.54
N HIS A 110 1.93 9.41 -3.80
CA HIS A 110 2.77 10.13 -2.84
C HIS A 110 2.23 11.57 -2.62
N VAL A 111 2.50 12.13 -1.43
CA VAL A 111 2.02 13.48 -1.04
C VAL A 111 2.33 14.55 -2.09
N ALA A 112 3.52 14.48 -2.71
CA ALA A 112 3.93 15.44 -3.75
C ALA A 112 3.09 15.36 -5.04
N GLU A 113 2.26 14.31 -5.22
CA GLU A 113 1.51 14.03 -6.45
C GLU A 113 0.00 13.92 -6.22
N GLN A 114 -0.49 14.39 -5.10
CA GLN A 114 -1.93 14.33 -4.77
C GLN A 114 -2.83 14.94 -5.85
N GLY A 115 -2.36 16.00 -6.52
CA GLY A 115 -3.09 16.64 -7.63
C GLY A 115 -3.25 15.77 -8.88
N SER A 116 -2.42 14.75 -9.07
CA SER A 116 -2.47 13.88 -10.26
C SER A 116 -3.73 13.02 -10.32
N ALA A 117 -4.33 12.69 -9.19
CA ALA A 117 -5.55 11.90 -9.10
C ALA A 117 -6.83 12.71 -9.38
N ALA A 118 -6.80 14.04 -9.19
CA ALA A 118 -7.99 14.89 -9.26
C ALA A 118 -8.84 14.71 -10.53
N PRO A 119 -8.26 14.58 -11.75
CA PRO A 119 -9.05 14.39 -12.97
C PRO A 119 -9.86 13.10 -13.01
N TYR A 120 -9.47 12.09 -12.22
CA TYR A 120 -10.08 10.75 -12.24
C TYR A 120 -11.12 10.55 -11.15
N LEU A 121 -11.22 11.48 -10.18
CA LEU A 121 -12.12 11.31 -9.03
C LEU A 121 -13.58 11.40 -9.45
N GLY A 122 -14.40 10.56 -8.84
CA GLY A 122 -15.81 10.47 -9.14
C GLY A 122 -16.58 9.69 -8.07
N LYS A 123 -17.79 9.27 -8.40
CA LYS A 123 -18.66 8.54 -7.47
C LYS A 123 -18.02 7.23 -6.98
N ARG A 124 -17.32 6.49 -7.86
CA ARG A 124 -16.72 5.19 -7.60
C ARG A 124 -15.19 5.23 -7.45
N ILE A 125 -14.58 6.37 -7.76
CA ILE A 125 -13.13 6.55 -7.68
C ILE A 125 -12.84 7.61 -6.62
N ARG A 126 -12.12 7.24 -5.57
CA ARG A 126 -11.79 8.09 -4.43
C ARG A 126 -10.28 8.23 -4.27
N PHE A 127 -9.85 9.35 -3.75
CA PHE A 127 -8.45 9.56 -3.38
C PHE A 127 -8.26 9.21 -1.90
N LEU A 128 -7.32 8.28 -1.64
CA LEU A 128 -6.92 7.91 -0.29
C LEU A 128 -5.57 8.58 0.03
N GLY A 129 -5.61 9.82 0.43
CA GLY A 129 -4.42 10.61 0.78
C GLY A 129 -3.97 10.41 2.22
N ASN A 130 -2.91 11.14 2.61
CA ASN A 130 -2.41 11.11 3.98
C ASN A 130 -3.38 11.72 4.99
N GLU A 131 -4.25 12.63 4.56
CA GLU A 131 -5.28 13.21 5.43
C GLU A 131 -6.30 12.17 5.89
N GLN A 132 -6.61 11.19 5.02
CA GLN A 132 -7.52 10.09 5.34
C GLN A 132 -6.78 8.97 6.09
N ALA A 133 -5.58 8.60 5.63
CA ALA A 133 -4.77 7.56 6.24
C ALA A 133 -3.29 7.92 6.12
N GLU A 134 -2.67 8.38 7.20
CA GLU A 134 -1.24 8.70 7.24
C GLU A 134 -0.40 7.47 6.89
N ASP A 135 -0.68 6.35 7.55
CA ASP A 135 -0.11 5.03 7.24
C ASP A 135 -1.19 4.09 6.69
N VAL A 136 -1.12 3.79 5.40
CA VAL A 136 -2.03 2.85 4.75
C VAL A 136 -1.71 1.40 5.10
N THR A 137 -0.49 1.11 5.57
CA THR A 137 -0.04 -0.27 5.82
C THR A 137 -0.97 -0.98 6.79
N GLY A 138 -1.37 -0.32 7.87
CA GLY A 138 -2.26 -0.89 8.89
C GLY A 138 -3.67 -1.22 8.43
N ILE A 139 -4.09 -0.70 7.27
CA ILE A 139 -5.43 -0.93 6.70
C ILE A 139 -5.43 -1.60 5.33
N LEU A 140 -4.29 -2.08 4.85
CA LEU A 140 -4.22 -2.75 3.52
C LEU A 140 -5.16 -3.95 3.43
N ASN A 141 -5.42 -4.62 4.53
CA ASN A 141 -6.30 -5.78 4.59
C ASN A 141 -7.79 -5.49 4.35
N ILE A 142 -8.20 -4.20 4.32
CA ILE A 142 -9.59 -3.84 3.97
C ILE A 142 -9.83 -3.84 2.45
N PHE A 143 -8.78 -3.80 1.63
CA PHE A 143 -8.93 -3.84 0.17
C PHE A 143 -8.97 -5.28 -0.33
N ASP A 144 -9.85 -5.56 -1.32
CA ASP A 144 -9.99 -6.88 -1.94
C ASP A 144 -8.94 -7.14 -3.03
N CYS A 145 -8.34 -6.09 -3.60
CA CYS A 145 -7.31 -6.19 -4.63
C CYS A 145 -6.38 -4.98 -4.57
N LEU A 146 -5.10 -5.21 -4.82
CA LEU A 146 -4.10 -4.15 -5.02
C LEU A 146 -3.72 -4.08 -6.50
N ILE A 147 -3.77 -2.86 -7.07
CA ILE A 147 -3.15 -2.55 -8.36
C ILE A 147 -1.91 -1.70 -8.07
N THR A 148 -0.76 -2.13 -8.56
CA THR A 148 0.51 -1.43 -8.31
C THR A 148 1.51 -1.71 -9.44
N ASP A 149 2.69 -1.13 -9.35
CA ASP A 149 3.85 -1.47 -10.18
C ASP A 149 4.95 -2.09 -9.28
N TYR A 150 6.17 -1.57 -9.25
CA TYR A 150 7.26 -2.03 -8.39
C TYR A 150 7.29 -1.35 -6.99
N SER A 151 6.21 -0.75 -6.54
CA SER A 151 6.09 -0.14 -5.20
C SER A 151 6.23 -1.18 -4.09
N SER A 152 7.01 -0.90 -3.06
CA SER A 152 7.21 -1.81 -1.92
C SER A 152 5.92 -2.18 -1.17
N ILE A 153 4.82 -1.48 -1.40
CA ILE A 153 3.51 -1.75 -0.78
C ILE A 153 3.03 -3.18 -1.08
N TYR A 154 3.40 -3.74 -2.25
CA TYR A 154 3.00 -5.11 -2.59
C TYR A 154 3.59 -6.16 -1.63
N ILE A 155 4.79 -5.89 -1.08
CA ILE A 155 5.44 -6.82 -0.13
C ILE A 155 4.61 -6.93 1.15
N ASP A 156 4.11 -5.81 1.65
CA ASP A 156 3.23 -5.79 2.82
C ASP A 156 1.86 -6.41 2.48
N TYR A 157 1.33 -6.12 1.27
CA TYR A 157 0.04 -6.65 0.83
C TYR A 157 0.03 -8.16 0.62
N LEU A 158 1.19 -8.80 0.33
CA LEU A 158 1.33 -10.26 0.27
C LEU A 158 0.83 -10.96 1.55
N LEU A 159 0.94 -10.29 2.71
CA LEU A 159 0.49 -10.82 3.99
C LEU A 159 -1.03 -10.95 4.10
N THR A 160 -1.77 -10.33 3.18
CA THR A 160 -3.25 -10.40 3.16
C THR A 160 -3.78 -11.60 2.39
N ASP A 161 -2.93 -12.30 1.62
CA ASP A 161 -3.30 -13.42 0.73
C ASP A 161 -4.40 -13.04 -0.29
N LYS A 162 -4.40 -11.78 -0.74
CA LYS A 162 -5.39 -11.23 -1.68
C LYS A 162 -4.77 -10.96 -3.06
N PRO A 163 -5.60 -10.88 -4.12
CA PRO A 163 -5.14 -10.63 -5.49
C PRO A 163 -4.36 -9.33 -5.65
N MET A 164 -3.31 -9.38 -6.49
CA MET A 164 -2.56 -8.21 -6.93
C MET A 164 -2.48 -8.16 -8.45
N ILE A 165 -2.50 -6.95 -9.01
CA ILE A 165 -2.32 -6.67 -10.44
C ILE A 165 -1.12 -5.74 -10.56
N PHE A 166 -0.14 -6.15 -11.37
CA PHE A 166 1.04 -5.34 -11.67
C PHE A 166 0.90 -4.68 -13.04
N LEU A 167 1.23 -3.39 -13.11
CA LEU A 167 1.18 -2.56 -14.33
C LEU A 167 2.58 -2.30 -14.87
#